data_83324832117b598cc61865c8fa9f45b9
#
_entry.id   83324832117b598cc61865c8fa9f45b9
#
_cell.length_a   1.000
_cell.length_b   1.000
_cell.length_c   1.000
_cell.angle_alpha   90.00
_cell.angle_beta   90.00
_cell.angle_gamma   90.00
#
_symmetry.space_group_name_H-M   'P 1'
#
loop_
_entity.id
_entity.type
_entity.pdbx_description
1 polymer ?
#
loop_
_entity_poly.entity_id
_entity_poly.type
_entity_poly.pdbx_seq_one_letter_code
_entity_poly.pdbx_strand_id
1 'polypeptide(L)'
;DDDKPNITPVPTFTEEQFAAEIFRLTNVERTKYGKPLVQTNDDLNRAAMQRAKEISVKFSHTRPDGTDSTSILSEYGIPDDNGGENIAAGFTSPQSTIDGWMNSPGHRVALLNTYSTHLGVGVYKSGSTYYCVQVFTAYGEKEKLTIDANGGYFPTLNNVSVYDMYFYHGTKIKFSRDIPTPVREGYTFVCWEDEYGGRYTGMGLTTNEKLHAIWK
;
A
#
# COMPACT_ATOMS: atom_id res chain seq x y z
N ASP A 1 50.01 23.69 -13.08
CA ASP A 1 49.76 22.87 -11.86
C ASP A 1 48.32 22.96 -11.45
N ASP A 2 47.44 22.22 -12.15
CA ASP A 2 46.03 22.12 -11.84
C ASP A 2 45.64 20.65 -11.67
N ASP A 3 46.22 20.01 -10.65
CA ASP A 3 45.75 18.73 -10.13
C ASP A 3 44.62 18.95 -9.13
N LYS A 4 43.51 19.58 -9.58
CA LYS A 4 42.23 19.44 -8.86
C LYS A 4 41.61 18.09 -9.21
N PRO A 5 41.32 17.22 -8.22
CA PRO A 5 40.63 15.98 -8.51
C PRO A 5 39.30 16.31 -9.20
N ASN A 6 39.08 15.73 -10.35
CA ASN A 6 37.84 15.79 -11.09
C ASN A 6 36.75 15.09 -10.23
N ILE A 7 36.14 15.82 -9.31
CA ILE A 7 35.07 15.30 -8.48
C ILE A 7 33.84 15.23 -9.36
N THR A 8 33.60 14.06 -9.94
CA THR A 8 32.31 13.78 -10.60
C THR A 8 31.20 14.10 -9.60
N PRO A 9 30.25 14.99 -9.92
CA PRO A 9 29.15 15.29 -8.98
C PRO A 9 28.43 14.01 -8.60
N VAL A 10 28.27 13.75 -7.32
CA VAL A 10 27.43 12.64 -6.85
C VAL A 10 26.02 12.92 -7.39
N PRO A 11 25.40 11.97 -8.12
CA PRO A 11 24.06 12.17 -8.65
C PRO A 11 23.09 12.57 -7.53
N THR A 12 22.45 13.72 -7.68
CA THR A 12 21.42 14.17 -6.75
C THR A 12 20.09 13.58 -7.24
N PHE A 13 19.52 12.66 -6.49
CA PHE A 13 18.21 12.08 -6.76
C PHE A 13 17.11 12.95 -6.17
N THR A 14 15.97 13.08 -6.86
CA THR A 14 14.71 13.44 -6.21
C THR A 14 14.23 12.25 -5.36
N GLU A 15 13.28 12.46 -4.45
CA GLU A 15 12.72 11.37 -3.63
C GLU A 15 12.11 10.28 -4.52
N GLU A 16 11.38 10.69 -5.57
CA GLU A 16 10.75 9.78 -6.53
C GLU A 16 11.78 8.99 -7.34
N GLN A 17 12.85 9.64 -7.82
CA GLN A 17 13.92 8.97 -8.54
C GLN A 17 14.64 7.97 -7.65
N PHE A 18 14.88 8.33 -6.40
CA PHE A 18 15.51 7.45 -5.41
C PHE A 18 14.64 6.22 -5.13
N ALA A 19 13.33 6.43 -4.93
CA ALA A 19 12.35 5.35 -4.71
C ALA A 19 12.24 4.42 -5.92
N ALA A 20 12.12 4.98 -7.12
CA ALA A 20 12.05 4.19 -8.36
C ALA A 20 13.30 3.34 -8.57
N GLU A 21 14.49 3.86 -8.26
CA GLU A 21 15.73 3.12 -8.38
C GLU A 21 15.87 2.04 -7.30
N ILE A 22 15.42 2.27 -6.05
CA ILE A 22 15.30 1.22 -5.03
C ILE A 22 14.40 0.08 -5.52
N PHE A 23 13.24 0.40 -6.09
CA PHE A 23 12.32 -0.60 -6.65
C PHE A 23 13.00 -1.43 -7.74
N ARG A 24 13.64 -0.77 -8.69
CA ARG A 24 14.36 -1.44 -9.79
C ARG A 24 15.47 -2.35 -9.26
N LEU A 25 16.31 -1.86 -8.35
CA LEU A 25 17.41 -2.60 -7.76
C LEU A 25 16.93 -3.78 -6.90
N THR A 26 15.80 -3.65 -6.22
CA THR A 26 15.15 -4.76 -5.52
C THR A 26 14.86 -5.91 -6.48
N ASN A 27 14.27 -5.61 -7.65
CA ASN A 27 13.98 -6.64 -8.65
C ASN A 27 15.26 -7.21 -9.29
N VAL A 28 16.33 -6.43 -9.41
CA VAL A 28 17.64 -6.95 -9.81
C VAL A 28 18.17 -7.98 -8.80
N GLU A 29 18.13 -7.66 -7.50
CA GLU A 29 18.55 -8.61 -6.47
C GLU A 29 17.66 -9.85 -6.46
N ARG A 30 16.33 -9.69 -6.54
CA ARG A 30 15.41 -10.81 -6.62
C ARG A 30 15.73 -11.74 -7.79
N THR A 31 16.03 -11.18 -8.97
CA THR A 31 16.46 -11.96 -10.14
C THR A 31 17.75 -12.74 -9.88
N LYS A 32 18.77 -12.11 -9.28
CA LYS A 32 20.05 -12.77 -8.95
C LYS A 32 19.85 -13.98 -8.03
N TYR A 33 18.85 -13.92 -7.13
CA TYR A 33 18.53 -15.01 -6.21
C TYR A 33 17.41 -15.93 -6.69
N GLY A 34 17.00 -15.85 -7.97
CA GLY A 34 15.97 -16.70 -8.56
C GLY A 34 14.58 -16.51 -7.92
N LYS A 35 14.27 -15.29 -7.46
CA LYS A 35 12.99 -14.96 -6.86
C LYS A 35 12.06 -14.31 -7.88
N PRO A 36 10.73 -14.54 -7.79
CA PRO A 36 9.75 -13.83 -8.63
C PRO A 36 9.90 -12.32 -8.48
N LEU A 37 9.71 -11.57 -9.57
CA LEU A 37 9.68 -10.11 -9.51
C LEU A 37 8.47 -9.65 -8.72
N VAL A 38 8.61 -8.50 -8.03
CA VAL A 38 7.50 -7.80 -7.40
C VAL A 38 7.00 -6.68 -8.30
N GLN A 39 5.71 -6.39 -8.22
CA GLN A 39 5.04 -5.29 -8.89
C GLN A 39 4.85 -4.11 -7.93
N THR A 40 4.46 -2.96 -8.43
CA THR A 40 4.12 -1.79 -7.61
C THR A 40 2.89 -1.07 -8.15
N ASN A 41 2.28 -0.22 -7.34
CA ASN A 41 1.24 0.72 -7.73
C ASN A 41 1.28 1.98 -6.84
N ASP A 42 0.52 3.00 -7.24
CA ASP A 42 0.53 4.30 -6.59
C ASP A 42 0.05 4.24 -5.12
N ASP A 43 -0.96 3.43 -4.81
CA ASP A 43 -1.48 3.30 -3.44
C ASP A 43 -0.41 2.74 -2.50
N LEU A 44 0.29 1.71 -2.95
CA LEU A 44 1.35 1.07 -2.18
C LEU A 44 2.56 1.99 -2.00
N ASN A 45 2.92 2.76 -3.03
CA ASN A 45 3.98 3.76 -2.93
C ASN A 45 3.58 4.92 -1.99
N ARG A 46 2.30 5.33 -1.99
CA ARG A 46 1.79 6.34 -1.03
C ARG A 46 1.84 5.82 0.41
N ALA A 47 1.47 4.56 0.65
CA ALA A 47 1.59 3.92 1.95
C ALA A 47 3.05 3.90 2.43
N ALA A 48 3.97 3.48 1.57
CA ALA A 48 5.40 3.47 1.88
C ALA A 48 5.97 4.89 2.12
N MET A 49 5.53 5.90 1.36
CA MET A 49 5.90 7.30 1.57
C MET A 49 5.41 7.83 2.93
N GLN A 50 4.18 7.49 3.33
CA GLN A 50 3.68 7.83 4.66
C GLN A 50 4.56 7.21 5.75
N ARG A 51 4.93 5.95 5.61
CA ARG A 51 5.87 5.29 6.52
C ARG A 51 7.24 5.97 6.54
N ALA A 52 7.78 6.40 5.38
CA ALA A 52 9.05 7.11 5.30
C ALA A 52 9.01 8.43 6.11
N LYS A 53 7.89 9.14 6.09
CA LYS A 53 7.67 10.33 6.95
C LYS A 53 7.58 9.95 8.43
N GLU A 54 6.88 8.87 8.79
CA GLU A 54 6.76 8.42 10.18
C GLU A 54 8.13 8.04 10.77
N ILE A 55 8.96 7.27 10.04
CA ILE A 55 10.30 6.90 10.51
C ILE A 55 11.28 8.08 10.56
N SER A 56 11.02 9.16 9.85
CA SER A 56 11.83 10.38 9.96
C SER A 56 11.64 11.09 11.31
N VAL A 57 10.50 10.88 11.97
CA VAL A 57 10.20 11.38 13.30
C VAL A 57 10.66 10.40 14.37
N LYS A 58 10.35 9.10 14.18
CA LYS A 58 10.77 8.03 15.09
C LYS A 58 11.15 6.79 14.28
N PHE A 59 12.43 6.48 14.22
CA PHE A 59 12.95 5.33 13.48
C PHE A 59 12.56 4.02 14.18
N SER A 60 11.46 3.43 13.74
CA SER A 60 10.84 2.25 14.36
C SER A 60 9.91 1.53 13.37
N HIS A 61 9.81 0.20 13.50
CA HIS A 61 8.77 -0.60 12.86
C HIS A 61 7.38 -0.42 13.50
N THR A 62 7.32 0.10 14.72
CA THR A 62 6.06 0.48 15.37
C THR A 62 5.69 1.89 14.91
N ARG A 63 4.48 2.06 14.41
CA ARG A 63 3.93 3.34 13.96
C ARG A 63 3.66 4.29 15.13
N PRO A 64 3.48 5.59 14.87
CA PRO A 64 3.20 6.58 15.93
C PRO A 64 1.94 6.28 16.75
N ASP A 65 0.95 5.61 16.18
CA ASP A 65 -0.28 5.18 16.84
C ASP A 65 -0.13 3.88 17.67
N GLY A 66 1.07 3.30 17.69
CA GLY A 66 1.38 2.07 18.39
C GLY A 66 1.09 0.78 17.63
N THR A 67 0.57 0.87 16.41
CA THR A 67 0.30 -0.30 15.56
C THR A 67 1.56 -0.81 14.85
N ASP A 68 1.47 -1.99 14.25
CA ASP A 68 2.53 -2.55 13.41
C ASP A 68 2.70 -1.75 12.11
N SER A 69 3.90 -1.79 11.53
CA SER A 69 4.25 -1.05 10.31
C SER A 69 3.34 -1.38 9.13
N THR A 70 2.95 -2.65 8.97
CA THR A 70 2.12 -3.08 7.84
C THR A 70 0.66 -2.66 7.98
N SER A 71 0.22 -2.23 9.17
CA SER A 71 -1.14 -1.69 9.37
C SER A 71 -1.45 -0.50 8.45
N ILE A 72 -0.43 0.21 7.96
CA ILE A 72 -0.56 1.29 6.97
C ILE A 72 -1.28 0.82 5.70
N LEU A 73 -1.09 -0.42 5.29
CA LEU A 73 -1.69 -0.98 4.07
C LEU A 73 -3.21 -0.89 4.11
N SER A 74 -3.81 -1.15 5.28
CA SER A 74 -5.25 -1.08 5.45
C SER A 74 -5.84 0.32 5.28
N GLU A 75 -5.04 1.39 5.50
CA GLU A 75 -5.47 2.78 5.28
C GLU A 75 -5.62 3.09 3.79
N TYR A 76 -4.90 2.35 2.94
CA TYR A 76 -4.92 2.47 1.48
C TYR A 76 -5.74 1.35 0.80
N GLY A 77 -6.50 0.58 1.60
CA GLY A 77 -7.34 -0.51 1.07
C GLY A 77 -6.53 -1.68 0.49
N ILE A 78 -5.28 -1.86 0.92
CA ILE A 78 -4.38 -2.90 0.46
C ILE A 78 -4.40 -4.06 1.47
N PRO A 79 -4.52 -5.33 1.02
CA PRO A 79 -4.39 -6.49 1.88
C PRO A 79 -3.01 -6.58 2.53
N ASP A 80 -2.96 -6.96 3.81
CA ASP A 80 -1.73 -7.20 4.56
C ASP A 80 -1.44 -8.70 4.62
N ASP A 81 -1.26 -9.31 3.45
CA ASP A 81 -0.91 -10.73 3.34
C ASP A 81 0.58 -10.87 3.03
N ASN A 82 1.27 -11.73 3.80
CA ASN A 82 2.72 -11.93 3.69
C ASN A 82 3.51 -10.62 3.70
N GLY A 83 3.05 -9.67 4.48
CA GLY A 83 3.62 -8.35 4.60
C GLY A 83 5.01 -8.36 5.25
N GLY A 84 5.75 -7.30 5.01
CA GLY A 84 7.05 -7.07 5.64
C GLY A 84 7.51 -5.65 5.37
N GLU A 85 8.37 -5.14 6.24
CA GLU A 85 8.92 -3.80 6.10
C GLU A 85 10.45 -3.84 6.22
N ASN A 86 11.13 -3.11 5.33
CA ASN A 86 12.51 -2.71 5.51
C ASN A 86 12.57 -1.20 5.68
N ILE A 87 13.30 -0.72 6.68
CA ILE A 87 13.55 0.69 6.92
C ILE A 87 15.05 0.98 6.90
N ALA A 88 15.41 2.16 6.39
CA ALA A 88 16.78 2.64 6.40
C ALA A 88 16.83 4.16 6.52
N ALA A 89 17.92 4.67 7.10
CA ALA A 89 18.19 6.11 7.18
C ALA A 89 19.69 6.40 6.99
N GLY A 90 20.00 7.53 6.38
CA GLY A 90 21.38 8.03 6.25
C GLY A 90 22.16 7.50 5.06
N PHE A 91 21.60 6.63 4.24
CA PHE A 91 22.21 6.24 2.96
C PHE A 91 22.10 7.36 1.94
N THR A 92 23.12 7.53 1.11
CA THR A 92 23.22 8.64 0.16
C THR A 92 22.87 8.27 -1.27
N SER A 93 22.67 6.97 -1.54
CA SER A 93 22.27 6.46 -2.86
C SER A 93 21.34 5.25 -2.77
N PRO A 94 20.51 5.02 -3.80
CA PRO A 94 19.68 3.81 -3.88
C PRO A 94 20.51 2.52 -3.78
N GLN A 95 21.67 2.48 -4.46
CA GLN A 95 22.54 1.30 -4.43
C GLN A 95 23.04 1.01 -3.02
N SER A 96 23.56 2.03 -2.31
CA SER A 96 24.04 1.82 -0.93
C SER A 96 22.93 1.41 0.03
N THR A 97 21.69 1.85 -0.20
CA THR A 97 20.52 1.42 0.58
C THR A 97 20.23 -0.07 0.36
N ILE A 98 20.19 -0.52 -0.89
CA ILE A 98 19.97 -1.93 -1.24
C ILE A 98 21.11 -2.79 -0.70
N ASP A 99 22.36 -2.36 -0.85
CA ASP A 99 23.52 -3.09 -0.32
C ASP A 99 23.44 -3.23 1.21
N GLY A 100 23.01 -2.17 1.90
CA GLY A 100 22.79 -2.20 3.35
C GLY A 100 21.73 -3.23 3.74
N TRP A 101 20.58 -3.26 3.06
CA TRP A 101 19.53 -4.25 3.31
C TRP A 101 19.98 -5.67 2.95
N MET A 102 20.67 -5.86 1.84
CA MET A 102 21.17 -7.18 1.42
C MET A 102 22.25 -7.75 2.37
N ASN A 103 23.05 -6.89 2.98
CA ASN A 103 24.06 -7.30 3.97
C ASN A 103 23.48 -7.56 5.36
N SER A 104 22.23 -7.17 5.63
CA SER A 104 21.52 -7.45 6.88
C SER A 104 20.63 -8.70 6.72
N PRO A 105 20.85 -9.78 7.49
CA PRO A 105 20.07 -11.01 7.35
C PRO A 105 18.56 -10.80 7.45
N GLY A 106 18.10 -9.98 8.42
CA GLY A 106 16.67 -9.71 8.61
C GLY A 106 16.04 -8.97 7.43
N HIS A 107 16.67 -7.89 6.95
CA HIS A 107 16.19 -7.12 5.81
C HIS A 107 16.24 -7.94 4.50
N ARG A 108 17.29 -8.73 4.32
CA ARG A 108 17.44 -9.61 3.15
C ARG A 108 16.32 -10.65 3.06
N VAL A 109 15.87 -11.19 4.19
CA VAL A 109 14.73 -12.13 4.23
C VAL A 109 13.46 -11.48 3.67
N ALA A 110 13.13 -10.25 4.08
CA ALA A 110 11.98 -9.51 3.57
C ALA A 110 12.15 -9.21 2.06
N LEU A 111 13.31 -8.69 1.65
CA LEU A 111 13.59 -8.33 0.26
C LEU A 111 13.50 -9.54 -0.69
N LEU A 112 13.90 -10.73 -0.25
CA LEU A 112 13.91 -11.97 -1.04
C LEU A 112 12.71 -12.90 -0.75
N ASN A 113 11.70 -12.43 0.00
CA ASN A 113 10.51 -13.25 0.31
C ASN A 113 9.80 -13.66 -0.98
N THR A 114 9.70 -14.97 -1.21
CA THR A 114 9.10 -15.55 -2.42
C THR A 114 7.59 -15.31 -2.50
N TYR A 115 6.94 -15.16 -1.37
CA TYR A 115 5.47 -14.98 -1.30
C TYR A 115 5.03 -13.54 -1.53
N SER A 116 5.92 -12.55 -1.42
CA SER A 116 5.59 -11.17 -1.74
C SER A 116 5.42 -11.02 -3.25
N THR A 117 4.28 -10.48 -3.68
CA THR A 117 3.95 -10.18 -5.08
C THR A 117 4.08 -8.69 -5.39
N HIS A 118 4.00 -7.84 -4.37
CA HIS A 118 4.02 -6.38 -4.52
C HIS A 118 4.95 -5.72 -3.53
N LEU A 119 5.47 -4.55 -3.95
CA LEU A 119 6.39 -3.72 -3.18
C LEU A 119 6.04 -2.24 -3.36
N GLY A 120 5.82 -1.53 -2.27
CA GLY A 120 5.84 -0.08 -2.22
C GLY A 120 7.19 0.42 -1.73
N VAL A 121 7.67 1.49 -2.35
CA VAL A 121 8.88 2.17 -1.93
C VAL A 121 8.57 3.62 -1.61
N GLY A 122 8.90 4.04 -0.41
CA GLY A 122 8.83 5.43 0.04
C GLY A 122 10.20 5.97 0.40
N VAL A 123 10.50 7.17 -0.07
CA VAL A 123 11.72 7.90 0.28
C VAL A 123 11.34 9.31 0.68
N TYR A 124 11.66 9.69 1.90
CA TYR A 124 11.46 11.03 2.43
C TYR A 124 12.79 11.63 2.86
N LYS A 125 13.06 12.85 2.42
CA LYS A 125 14.28 13.59 2.77
C LYS A 125 13.97 14.64 3.83
N SER A 126 14.62 14.50 4.99
CA SER A 126 14.57 15.51 6.05
C SER A 126 15.98 16.06 6.29
N GLY A 127 16.15 17.35 6.00
CA GLY A 127 17.49 17.95 5.98
C GLY A 127 18.40 17.28 4.93
N SER A 128 19.53 16.74 5.38
CA SER A 128 20.46 15.98 4.52
C SER A 128 20.23 14.47 4.54
N THR A 129 19.28 13.97 5.33
CA THR A 129 19.06 12.53 5.55
C THR A 129 17.91 12.01 4.72
N TYR A 130 18.15 10.95 3.95
CA TYR A 130 17.10 10.16 3.32
C TYR A 130 16.62 9.07 4.28
N TYR A 131 15.29 8.95 4.41
CA TYR A 131 14.57 7.90 5.11
C TYR A 131 13.88 7.04 4.08
N CYS A 132 14.29 5.78 3.98
CA CYS A 132 13.85 4.85 2.95
C CYS A 132 13.03 3.72 3.57
N VAL A 133 11.92 3.39 2.94
CA VAL A 133 11.02 2.32 3.35
C VAL A 133 10.69 1.43 2.17
N GLN A 134 10.72 0.12 2.39
CA GLN A 134 10.08 -0.89 1.55
C GLN A 134 8.93 -1.49 2.34
N VAL A 135 7.73 -1.52 1.76
CA VAL A 135 6.57 -2.25 2.30
C VAL A 135 6.22 -3.34 1.30
N PHE A 136 6.39 -4.60 1.72
CA PHE A 136 6.06 -5.79 0.94
C PHE A 136 4.68 -6.29 1.30
N THR A 137 3.96 -6.83 0.32
CA THR A 137 2.69 -7.50 0.52
C THR A 137 2.40 -8.48 -0.63
N ALA A 138 1.36 -9.28 -0.48
CA ALA A 138 0.84 -10.14 -1.53
C ALA A 138 -0.66 -9.89 -1.68
N TYR A 139 -1.11 -9.69 -2.92
CA TYR A 139 -2.53 -9.65 -3.27
C TYR A 139 -2.70 -9.97 -4.76
N GLY A 140 -3.93 -10.36 -5.13
CA GLY A 140 -4.32 -10.64 -6.50
C GLY A 140 -4.84 -9.38 -7.22
N GLU A 141 -5.51 -9.60 -8.34
CA GLU A 141 -6.21 -8.57 -9.12
C GLU A 141 -7.31 -7.88 -8.28
N LYS A 142 -7.78 -6.72 -8.76
CA LYS A 142 -8.90 -6.05 -8.11
C LYS A 142 -10.22 -6.74 -8.46
N GLU A 143 -10.99 -7.00 -7.44
CA GLU A 143 -12.38 -7.45 -7.54
C GLU A 143 -13.32 -6.26 -7.53
N LYS A 144 -14.40 -6.37 -8.26
CA LYS A 144 -15.43 -5.34 -8.33
C LYS A 144 -16.51 -5.58 -7.29
N LEU A 145 -16.80 -4.57 -6.49
CA LEU A 145 -17.96 -4.51 -5.62
C LEU A 145 -18.96 -3.50 -6.19
N THR A 146 -20.10 -3.98 -6.65
CA THR A 146 -21.20 -3.11 -7.05
C THR A 146 -22.12 -2.88 -5.86
N ILE A 147 -22.34 -1.61 -5.47
CA ILE A 147 -23.28 -1.23 -4.42
C ILE A 147 -24.50 -0.58 -5.06
N ASP A 148 -25.70 -1.04 -4.69
CA ASP A 148 -27.00 -0.57 -5.17
C ASP A 148 -27.80 -0.01 -3.99
N ALA A 149 -28.13 1.26 -4.05
CA ALA A 149 -28.91 1.93 -3.00
C ALA A 149 -30.38 1.49 -2.98
N ASN A 150 -30.82 0.61 -3.90
CA ASN A 150 -32.13 -0.03 -3.93
C ASN A 150 -33.30 0.94 -3.69
N GLY A 151 -33.45 1.89 -4.61
CA GLY A 151 -34.44 2.97 -4.53
C GLY A 151 -34.03 4.18 -3.70
N GLY A 152 -32.80 4.19 -3.16
CA GLY A 152 -32.13 5.34 -2.58
C GLY A 152 -31.02 5.89 -3.47
N TYR A 153 -30.10 6.64 -2.89
CA TYR A 153 -28.94 7.23 -3.57
C TYR A 153 -27.77 7.41 -2.59
N PHE A 154 -26.58 7.67 -3.14
CA PHE A 154 -25.36 7.95 -2.36
C PHE A 154 -25.05 9.46 -2.40
N PRO A 155 -25.30 10.23 -1.32
CA PRO A 155 -25.06 11.68 -1.31
C PRO A 155 -23.59 12.05 -1.58
N THR A 156 -22.67 11.24 -1.12
CA THR A 156 -21.22 11.45 -1.28
C THR A 156 -20.69 11.07 -2.67
N LEU A 157 -21.52 10.44 -3.50
CA LEU A 157 -21.19 9.99 -4.86
C LEU A 157 -22.09 10.64 -5.92
N ASN A 158 -22.31 11.96 -5.82
CA ASN A 158 -23.12 12.73 -6.76
C ASN A 158 -24.58 12.20 -6.93
N ASN A 159 -25.15 11.65 -5.86
CA ASN A 159 -26.52 11.12 -5.80
C ASN A 159 -26.80 9.98 -6.80
N VAL A 160 -25.80 9.22 -7.21
CA VAL A 160 -26.05 8.00 -7.99
C VAL A 160 -26.70 6.92 -7.12
N SER A 161 -27.51 6.05 -7.75
CA SER A 161 -28.19 4.94 -7.06
C SER A 161 -27.38 3.64 -7.11
N VAL A 162 -26.48 3.50 -8.08
CA VAL A 162 -25.58 2.35 -8.22
C VAL A 162 -24.17 2.84 -8.44
N TYR A 163 -23.21 2.21 -7.80
CA TYR A 163 -21.80 2.58 -7.92
C TYR A 163 -20.88 1.35 -7.87
N ASP A 164 -19.89 1.30 -8.75
CA ASP A 164 -18.86 0.25 -8.78
C ASP A 164 -17.62 0.71 -8.04
N MET A 165 -17.18 -0.09 -7.09
CA MET A 165 -15.94 0.06 -6.32
C MET A 165 -15.00 -1.09 -6.67
N TYR A 166 -13.69 -0.86 -6.53
CA TYR A 166 -12.68 -1.87 -6.85
C TYR A 166 -11.72 -2.03 -5.68
N PHE A 167 -11.62 -3.25 -5.17
CA PHE A 167 -10.74 -3.62 -4.06
C PHE A 167 -9.81 -4.76 -4.47
N TYR A 168 -8.62 -4.79 -3.94
CA TYR A 168 -7.74 -5.92 -4.16
C TYR A 168 -8.33 -7.21 -3.59
N HIS A 169 -8.10 -8.33 -4.28
CA HIS A 169 -8.53 -9.66 -3.84
C HIS A 169 -8.14 -9.90 -2.37
N GLY A 170 -9.09 -10.34 -1.56
CA GLY A 170 -8.90 -10.57 -0.13
C GLY A 170 -9.04 -9.34 0.78
N THR A 171 -9.23 -8.12 0.22
CA THR A 171 -9.42 -6.92 1.06
C THR A 171 -10.59 -7.10 2.01
N LYS A 172 -10.34 -6.92 3.32
CA LYS A 172 -11.38 -6.90 4.34
C LYS A 172 -12.09 -5.54 4.33
N ILE A 173 -13.29 -5.51 3.77
CA ILE A 173 -14.09 -4.30 3.63
C ILE A 173 -14.71 -3.93 4.99
N LYS A 174 -14.49 -2.70 5.43
CA LYS A 174 -15.09 -2.11 6.63
C LYS A 174 -16.20 -1.14 6.21
N PHE A 175 -17.46 -1.51 6.40
CA PHE A 175 -18.62 -0.73 5.94
C PHE A 175 -18.59 0.74 6.31
N SER A 176 -18.30 1.04 7.58
CA SER A 176 -18.30 2.42 8.08
C SER A 176 -17.22 3.32 7.46
N ARG A 177 -16.20 2.71 6.83
CA ARG A 177 -15.08 3.43 6.21
C ARG A 177 -15.11 3.35 4.69
N ASP A 178 -15.32 2.15 4.17
CA ASP A 178 -15.02 1.82 2.77
C ASP A 178 -16.26 1.89 1.87
N ILE A 179 -17.47 1.74 2.44
CA ILE A 179 -18.72 1.79 1.70
C ILE A 179 -19.57 2.98 2.17
N PRO A 180 -19.94 3.90 1.26
CA PRO A 180 -20.78 5.03 1.61
C PRO A 180 -22.16 4.57 2.05
N THR A 181 -22.72 5.25 3.07
CA THR A 181 -24.09 4.99 3.53
C THR A 181 -25.08 5.59 2.53
N PRO A 182 -26.04 4.80 2.02
CA PRO A 182 -27.08 5.31 1.14
C PRO A 182 -28.17 6.05 1.93
N VAL A 183 -28.92 6.89 1.22
CA VAL A 183 -30.09 7.63 1.77
C VAL A 183 -31.30 7.35 0.90
N ARG A 184 -32.47 7.21 1.55
CA ARG A 184 -33.77 7.10 0.91
C ARG A 184 -34.81 7.84 1.74
N GLU A 185 -35.52 8.79 1.12
CA GLU A 185 -36.51 9.62 1.80
C GLU A 185 -37.65 8.75 2.39
N GLY A 186 -37.96 8.97 3.67
CA GLY A 186 -39.00 8.24 4.39
C GLY A 186 -38.60 6.83 4.88
N TYR A 187 -37.34 6.42 4.67
CA TYR A 187 -36.85 5.09 5.05
C TYR A 187 -35.58 5.18 5.90
N THR A 188 -35.35 4.15 6.70
CA THR A 188 -34.12 3.97 7.46
C THR A 188 -33.29 2.85 6.87
N PHE A 189 -31.99 3.10 6.58
CA PHE A 189 -31.07 2.07 6.14
C PHE A 189 -30.86 1.03 7.24
N VAL A 190 -30.97 -0.26 6.88
CA VAL A 190 -30.82 -1.39 7.82
C VAL A 190 -29.48 -2.07 7.66
N CYS A 191 -29.19 -2.56 6.48
CA CYS A 191 -27.97 -3.32 6.18
C CYS A 191 -27.75 -3.45 4.67
N TRP A 192 -26.63 -4.07 4.31
CA TRP A 192 -26.38 -4.57 2.98
C TRP A 192 -26.71 -6.05 2.90
N GLU A 193 -27.32 -6.49 1.80
CA GLU A 193 -27.50 -7.90 1.45
C GLU A 193 -26.87 -8.21 0.11
N ASP A 194 -26.36 -9.45 -0.05
CA ASP A 194 -25.86 -9.98 -1.30
C ASP A 194 -27.01 -10.42 -2.25
N GLU A 195 -26.67 -10.85 -3.44
CA GLU A 195 -27.64 -11.33 -4.45
C GLU A 195 -28.39 -12.60 -4.00
N TYR A 196 -27.95 -13.28 -2.98
CA TYR A 196 -28.55 -14.50 -2.43
C TYR A 196 -29.40 -14.25 -1.19
N GLY A 197 -29.55 -12.98 -0.77
CA GLY A 197 -30.29 -12.59 0.43
C GLY A 197 -29.51 -12.80 1.74
N GLY A 198 -28.21 -13.01 1.64
CA GLY A 198 -27.30 -13.08 2.78
C GLY A 198 -26.94 -11.68 3.28
N ARG A 199 -27.08 -11.46 4.60
CA ARG A 199 -26.62 -10.21 5.20
C ARG A 199 -25.10 -10.12 5.13
N TYR A 200 -24.60 -9.08 4.46
CA TYR A 200 -23.18 -8.89 4.30
C TYR A 200 -22.56 -8.29 5.57
N THR A 201 -21.61 -8.99 6.19
CA THR A 201 -21.01 -8.65 7.47
C THR A 201 -19.53 -8.23 7.37
N GLY A 202 -19.01 -8.00 6.16
CA GLY A 202 -17.64 -7.51 5.96
C GLY A 202 -16.59 -8.61 5.88
N MET A 203 -16.85 -9.67 5.13
CA MET A 203 -15.82 -10.66 4.76
C MET A 203 -14.87 -10.08 3.71
N GLY A 204 -13.70 -10.71 3.52
CA GLY A 204 -12.76 -10.33 2.46
C GLY A 204 -13.38 -10.53 1.08
N LEU A 205 -13.26 -9.53 0.21
CA LEU A 205 -13.73 -9.60 -1.17
C LEU A 205 -12.81 -10.54 -1.97
N THR A 206 -13.33 -11.67 -2.40
CA THR A 206 -12.57 -12.72 -3.12
C THR A 206 -13.09 -12.96 -4.54
N THR A 207 -14.20 -12.35 -4.90
CA THR A 207 -14.82 -12.39 -6.23
C THR A 207 -15.54 -11.07 -6.49
N ASN A 208 -15.97 -10.84 -7.72
CA ASN A 208 -16.89 -9.74 -7.99
C ASN A 208 -18.20 -9.99 -7.24
N GLU A 209 -18.65 -8.98 -6.51
CA GLU A 209 -19.87 -9.06 -5.69
C GLU A 209 -20.79 -7.88 -5.98
N LYS A 210 -22.08 -8.09 -5.70
CA LYS A 210 -23.09 -7.03 -5.72
C LYS A 210 -23.86 -7.02 -4.42
N LEU A 211 -23.97 -5.84 -3.82
CA LEU A 211 -24.74 -5.62 -2.61
C LEU A 211 -25.88 -4.65 -2.89
N HIS A 212 -27.01 -4.88 -2.26
CA HIS A 212 -28.14 -3.94 -2.30
C HIS A 212 -28.55 -3.52 -0.88
N ALA A 213 -29.00 -2.27 -0.77
CA ALA A 213 -29.43 -1.69 0.50
C ALA A 213 -30.79 -2.26 0.92
N ILE A 214 -30.92 -2.59 2.20
CA ILE A 214 -32.19 -2.98 2.82
C ILE A 214 -32.73 -1.82 3.66
N TRP A 215 -34.01 -1.55 3.51
CA TRP A 215 -34.72 -0.43 4.11
C TRP A 215 -35.87 -0.88 5.01
N LYS A 216 -36.21 -0.10 6.02
CA LYS A 216 -37.42 -0.22 6.85
C LYS A 216 -38.12 1.12 7.02
#